data_2a4199fd876f793fb529681020373c8a
#
_entry.id   2a4199fd876f793fb529681020373c8a
#
_cell.length_a   1.000
_cell.length_b   1.000
_cell.length_c   1.000
_cell.angle_alpha   90.00
_cell.angle_beta   90.00
_cell.angle_gamma   90.00
#
_symmetry.space_group_name_H-M   'P 1'
#
loop_
_entity.id
_entity.type
_entity.pdbx_description
1 polymer ?
#
loop_
_entity_poly.entity_id
_entity_poly.type
_entity_poly.pdbx_seq_one_letter_code
_entity_poly.pdbx_strand_id
1 'polypeptide(L)'
;MGDDIARPFCISVRVYYEDTDAAGVVYYARYLAFMERARTEWLRQFGLSAAELARSEQVLLAVRSVKVEYRRPARLDDLLCVTAVAVSVRGASMTLHQNCLRGEELLCEGRIDIACLDAGDFRPRKLPPELARVATFTDIPARRNI
;
A
#
# COMPACT_ATOMS: atom_id res chain seq x y z
N MET A 1 9.93 28.10 -0.62
CA MET A 1 10.21 27.86 -0.25
C MET A 1 10.23 26.69 -0.21
N GLY A 2 10.10 26.30 -0.21
CA GLY A 2 9.95 25.24 0.08
C GLY A 2 10.20 24.21 -0.83
N ASP A 3 10.63 23.36 -0.70
CA ASP A 3 10.88 22.44 -1.47
C ASP A 3 9.75 21.68 -1.59
N ASP A 4 9.04 21.71 -2.49
CA ASP A 4 8.05 20.89 -2.71
C ASP A 4 8.52 19.53 -2.91
N ILE A 5 9.04 18.93 -1.96
CA ILE A 5 9.37 17.55 -2.07
C ILE A 5 8.07 16.88 -2.08
N ALA A 6 7.72 16.27 -3.14
CA ALA A 6 6.46 15.57 -3.25
C ALA A 6 6.41 14.50 -2.19
N ARG A 7 5.44 14.56 -1.34
CA ARG A 7 5.28 13.54 -0.32
C ARG A 7 4.61 12.34 -0.94
N PRO A 8 4.93 11.15 -0.51
CA PRO A 8 4.26 9.98 -1.02
C PRO A 8 2.78 10.02 -0.64
N PHE A 9 1.97 9.39 -1.43
CA PHE A 9 0.55 9.27 -1.10
C PHE A 9 0.43 8.59 0.26
N CYS A 10 -0.47 9.07 1.08
CA CYS A 10 -0.73 8.39 2.34
C CYS A 10 -2.17 8.63 2.78
N ILE A 11 -2.62 7.78 3.67
CA ILE A 11 -3.90 7.97 4.33
C ILE A 11 -3.65 8.06 5.83
N SER A 12 -4.58 8.66 6.55
CA SER A 12 -4.51 8.73 8.00
C SER A 12 -5.34 7.60 8.58
N VAL A 13 -4.77 6.89 9.55
CA VAL A 13 -5.45 5.80 10.21
C VAL A 13 -5.33 6.01 11.71
N ARG A 14 -6.47 6.12 12.39
CA ARG A 14 -6.48 6.21 13.84
C ARG A 14 -6.47 4.80 14.42
N VAL A 15 -5.64 4.56 15.42
CA VAL A 15 -5.59 3.25 16.07
C VAL A 15 -6.72 3.16 17.07
N TYR A 16 -7.61 2.21 16.88
CA TYR A 16 -8.76 1.99 17.75
C TYR A 16 -8.46 0.84 18.70
N TYR A 17 -9.31 0.69 19.69
CA TYR A 17 -9.16 -0.38 20.66
C TYR A 17 -9.09 -1.74 19.94
N GLU A 18 -9.93 -1.93 18.93
CA GLU A 18 -9.96 -3.22 18.23
C GLU A 18 -8.66 -3.53 17.50
N ASP A 19 -7.79 -2.55 17.30
CA ASP A 19 -6.53 -2.78 16.60
C ASP A 19 -5.43 -3.24 17.55
N THR A 20 -5.67 -3.23 18.86
CA THR A 20 -4.60 -3.49 19.82
C THR A 20 -4.73 -4.89 20.40
N ASP A 21 -3.62 -5.36 20.98
CA ASP A 21 -3.58 -6.68 21.61
C ASP A 21 -3.40 -6.54 23.11
N ALA A 22 -3.20 -7.65 23.79
CA ALA A 22 -3.12 -7.64 25.25
C ALA A 22 -1.94 -6.84 25.77
N ALA A 23 -0.94 -6.58 24.93
CA ALA A 23 0.21 -5.78 25.35
C ALA A 23 -0.06 -4.29 25.20
N GLY A 24 -1.21 -3.89 24.67
CA GLY A 24 -1.54 -2.49 24.51
C GLY A 24 -0.96 -1.84 23.29
N VAL A 25 -0.46 -2.63 22.35
CA VAL A 25 0.11 -2.13 21.09
C VAL A 25 -0.68 -2.71 19.94
N VAL A 26 -0.53 -2.11 18.77
CA VAL A 26 -1.24 -2.59 17.58
C VAL A 26 -0.80 -4.02 17.29
N TYR A 27 -1.78 -4.91 17.12
CA TYR A 27 -1.54 -6.30 16.81
C TYR A 27 -0.83 -6.38 15.48
N TYR A 28 0.22 -7.18 15.40
CA TYR A 28 1.12 -7.12 14.25
C TYR A 28 0.42 -7.31 12.90
N ALA A 29 -0.62 -8.12 12.84
CA ALA A 29 -1.31 -8.35 11.58
C ALA A 29 -2.18 -7.16 11.16
N ARG A 30 -2.51 -6.26 12.08
CA ARG A 30 -3.35 -5.13 11.75
C ARG A 30 -2.66 -4.15 10.81
N TYR A 31 -1.33 -4.09 10.88
CA TYR A 31 -0.61 -3.21 9.97
C TYR A 31 -0.88 -3.58 8.52
N LEU A 32 -1.08 -4.87 8.23
CA LEU A 32 -1.37 -5.30 6.87
C LEU A 32 -2.74 -4.78 6.42
N ALA A 33 -3.70 -4.74 7.33
CA ALA A 33 -5.01 -4.18 7.02
C ALA A 33 -4.90 -2.68 6.74
N PHE A 34 -4.08 -1.97 7.51
CA PHE A 34 -3.86 -0.54 7.28
C PHE A 34 -3.23 -0.32 5.92
N MET A 35 -2.28 -1.17 5.54
CA MET A 35 -1.63 -1.06 4.25
C MET A 35 -2.59 -1.36 3.12
N GLU A 36 -3.50 -2.29 3.32
CA GLU A 36 -4.49 -2.58 2.30
C GLU A 36 -5.39 -1.37 2.06
N ARG A 37 -5.79 -0.69 3.13
CA ARG A 37 -6.60 0.51 2.98
C ARG A 37 -5.84 1.57 2.19
N ALA A 38 -4.56 1.73 2.47
CA ALA A 38 -3.76 2.73 1.76
C ALA A 38 -3.67 2.39 0.27
N ARG A 39 -3.49 1.10 -0.06
CA ARG A 39 -3.44 0.69 -1.47
C ARG A 39 -4.78 0.95 -2.16
N THR A 40 -5.87 0.67 -1.46
CA THR A 40 -7.20 0.88 -2.02
C THR A 40 -7.43 2.35 -2.35
N GLU A 41 -7.05 3.23 -1.42
CA GLU A 41 -7.23 4.64 -1.66
C GLU A 41 -6.23 5.18 -2.69
N TRP A 42 -5.06 4.55 -2.77
CA TRP A 42 -4.07 4.91 -3.79
C TRP A 42 -4.66 4.67 -5.18
N LEU A 43 -5.32 3.53 -5.39
CA LEU A 43 -5.98 3.27 -6.66
C LEU A 43 -7.11 4.25 -6.90
N ARG A 44 -7.87 4.54 -5.85
CA ARG A 44 -9.07 5.36 -5.99
C ARG A 44 -8.75 6.78 -6.47
N GLN A 45 -7.58 7.30 -6.10
CA GLN A 45 -7.23 8.65 -6.53
C GLN A 45 -7.05 8.74 -8.05
N PHE A 46 -6.87 7.62 -8.73
CA PHE A 46 -6.75 7.60 -10.18
C PHE A 46 -8.06 7.14 -10.83
N GLY A 47 -9.13 7.05 -10.07
CA GLY A 47 -10.40 6.58 -10.61
C GLY A 47 -10.47 5.07 -10.76
N LEU A 48 -9.55 4.34 -10.12
CA LEU A 48 -9.51 2.89 -10.24
C LEU A 48 -9.95 2.25 -8.94
N SER A 49 -10.45 1.04 -9.02
CA SER A 49 -10.76 0.25 -7.83
C SER A 49 -10.66 -1.21 -8.21
N ALA A 50 -10.43 -2.06 -7.21
CA ALA A 50 -10.35 -3.49 -7.46
C ALA A 50 -11.65 -4.02 -8.05
N ALA A 51 -12.79 -3.53 -7.56
CA ALA A 51 -14.08 -3.98 -8.06
C ALA A 51 -14.29 -3.57 -9.50
N GLU A 52 -13.90 -2.34 -9.85
CA GLU A 52 -14.07 -1.87 -11.20
C GLU A 52 -13.16 -2.62 -12.18
N LEU A 53 -11.93 -2.90 -11.75
CA LEU A 53 -11.01 -3.64 -12.59
C LEU A 53 -11.52 -5.06 -12.82
N ALA A 54 -12.12 -5.67 -11.80
CA ALA A 54 -12.68 -7.01 -11.96
C ALA A 54 -13.83 -6.98 -12.97
N ARG A 55 -14.64 -5.93 -12.92
CA ARG A 55 -15.80 -5.88 -13.78
C ARG A 55 -15.45 -5.50 -15.22
N SER A 56 -14.61 -4.48 -15.40
CA SER A 56 -14.36 -3.98 -16.74
C SER A 56 -13.19 -4.62 -17.43
N GLU A 57 -12.14 -5.02 -16.67
CA GLU A 57 -10.95 -5.60 -17.27
C GLU A 57 -10.84 -7.10 -16.96
N GLN A 58 -11.73 -7.60 -16.08
CA GLN A 58 -11.74 -9.01 -15.71
C GLN A 58 -10.41 -9.46 -15.12
N VAL A 59 -9.79 -8.62 -14.33
CA VAL A 59 -8.56 -8.97 -13.63
C VAL A 59 -8.75 -8.77 -12.14
N LEU A 60 -7.98 -9.52 -11.38
CA LEU A 60 -7.95 -9.41 -9.92
C LEU A 60 -6.53 -9.02 -9.51
N LEU A 61 -6.44 -8.24 -8.46
CA LEU A 61 -5.15 -7.89 -7.88
C LEU A 61 -5.02 -8.67 -6.59
N ALA A 62 -4.05 -9.55 -6.53
CA ALA A 62 -3.88 -10.43 -5.38
C ALA A 62 -2.51 -10.22 -4.77
N VAL A 63 -2.44 -10.14 -3.45
CA VAL A 63 -1.16 -10.05 -2.78
C VAL A 63 -0.46 -11.38 -2.91
N ARG A 64 0.76 -11.37 -3.46
CA ARG A 64 1.52 -12.57 -3.64
C ARG A 64 2.55 -12.76 -2.56
N SER A 65 3.18 -11.68 -2.12
CA SER A 65 4.14 -11.78 -1.04
C SER A 65 4.19 -10.48 -0.27
N VAL A 66 4.54 -10.59 0.99
CA VAL A 66 4.62 -9.44 1.88
C VAL A 66 5.89 -9.60 2.71
N LYS A 67 6.69 -8.54 2.78
CA LYS A 67 7.81 -8.50 3.68
C LYS A 67 7.63 -7.27 4.52
N VAL A 68 7.54 -7.44 5.84
CA VAL A 68 7.27 -6.34 6.74
C VAL A 68 8.30 -6.35 7.84
N GLU A 69 8.80 -5.17 8.19
CA GLU A 69 9.68 -5.02 9.32
C GLU A 69 9.03 -4.09 10.31
N TYR A 70 8.92 -4.55 11.54
CA TYR A 70 8.29 -3.81 12.62
C TYR A 70 9.39 -3.15 13.43
N ARG A 71 9.39 -1.82 13.43
CA ARG A 71 10.47 -1.09 14.07
C ARG A 71 10.09 -0.55 15.42
N ARG A 72 8.89 -0.04 15.56
CA ARG A 72 8.38 0.51 16.82
C ARG A 72 6.90 0.30 16.87
N PRO A 73 6.33 0.12 18.05
CA PRO A 73 4.90 -0.18 18.12
C PRO A 73 4.03 1.06 18.02
N ALA A 74 2.90 0.93 17.37
CA ALA A 74 1.85 1.92 17.45
C ALA A 74 0.96 1.57 18.63
N ARG A 75 0.31 2.56 19.21
CA ARG A 75 -0.49 2.38 20.39
C ARG A 75 -1.88 2.95 20.19
N LEU A 76 -2.76 2.64 21.12
CA LEU A 76 -4.13 3.13 21.08
C LEU A 76 -4.15 4.63 20.91
N ASP A 77 -5.05 5.10 20.09
CA ASP A 77 -5.28 6.52 19.81
C ASP A 77 -4.21 7.20 18.96
N ASP A 78 -3.15 6.50 18.60
CA ASP A 78 -2.18 7.08 17.66
C ASP A 78 -2.85 7.37 16.34
N LEU A 79 -2.39 8.41 15.66
CA LEU A 79 -2.83 8.71 14.30
C LEU A 79 -1.66 8.39 13.39
N LEU A 80 -1.83 7.44 12.51
CA LEU A 80 -0.76 6.97 11.65
C LEU A 80 -0.92 7.50 10.25
N CYS A 81 0.20 7.75 9.59
CA CYS A 81 0.23 8.03 8.17
C CYS A 81 0.68 6.74 7.50
N VAL A 82 -0.15 6.17 6.64
CA VAL A 82 0.17 4.91 5.98
C VAL A 82 0.35 5.22 4.50
N THR A 83 1.55 4.99 3.99
CA THR A 83 1.89 5.40 2.63
C THR A 83 1.69 4.28 1.63
N ALA A 84 1.68 4.63 0.35
CA ALA A 84 1.68 3.66 -0.72
C ALA A 84 2.43 4.27 -1.90
N VAL A 85 3.51 3.62 -2.30
CA VAL A 85 4.34 4.07 -3.41
C VAL A 85 4.64 2.87 -4.29
N ALA A 86 4.29 2.95 -5.56
CA ALA A 86 4.63 1.89 -6.50
C ALA A 86 6.10 2.04 -6.87
N VAL A 87 6.85 0.97 -6.73
CA VAL A 87 8.29 1.02 -6.98
C VAL A 87 8.73 0.18 -8.18
N SER A 88 7.90 -0.73 -8.65
CA SER A 88 8.22 -1.46 -9.86
C SER A 88 6.97 -2.07 -10.47
N VAL A 89 6.98 -2.22 -11.78
CA VAL A 89 5.92 -2.88 -12.52
C VAL A 89 6.61 -3.86 -13.45
N ARG A 90 6.16 -5.11 -13.46
CA ARG A 90 6.74 -6.10 -14.33
C ARG A 90 5.64 -6.99 -14.87
N GLY A 91 5.25 -6.75 -16.11
CA GLY A 91 4.27 -7.61 -16.76
C GLY A 91 3.00 -7.80 -15.94
N ALA A 92 2.92 -8.92 -15.26
CA ALA A 92 1.73 -9.30 -14.51
C ALA A 92 1.83 -8.96 -13.02
N SER A 93 2.78 -8.14 -12.62
CA SER A 93 2.92 -7.83 -11.19
C SER A 93 3.40 -6.42 -10.97
N MET A 94 3.18 -5.93 -9.77
CA MET A 94 3.73 -4.64 -9.34
C MET A 94 4.09 -4.76 -7.88
N THR A 95 5.02 -3.91 -7.45
CA THR A 95 5.46 -3.89 -6.07
C THR A 95 5.22 -2.51 -5.50
N LEU A 96 4.67 -2.48 -4.29
CA LEU A 96 4.50 -1.23 -3.56
C LEU A 96 5.32 -1.25 -2.29
N HIS A 97 5.85 -0.07 -1.94
CA HIS A 97 6.42 0.14 -0.63
C HIS A 97 5.40 0.90 0.19
N GLN A 98 5.18 0.45 1.40
CA GLN A 98 4.19 1.06 2.27
C GLN A 98 4.75 1.18 3.67
N ASN A 99 4.72 2.37 4.22
CA ASN A 99 5.23 2.64 5.56
C ASN A 99 4.10 3.08 6.46
N CYS A 100 4.23 2.78 7.73
CA CYS A 100 3.32 3.32 8.74
C CYS A 100 4.14 4.23 9.63
N LEU A 101 3.75 5.50 9.71
CA LEU A 101 4.48 6.49 10.47
C LEU A 101 3.59 7.15 11.50
N ARG A 102 4.18 7.50 12.64
CA ARG A 102 3.53 8.34 13.63
C ARG A 102 4.32 9.63 13.62
N GLY A 103 3.77 10.66 13.01
CA GLY A 103 4.55 11.87 12.74
C GLY A 103 5.67 11.51 11.78
N GLU A 104 6.90 11.75 12.18
CA GLU A 104 8.02 11.41 11.33
C GLU A 104 8.68 10.10 11.76
N GLU A 105 8.09 9.43 12.73
CA GLU A 105 8.68 8.23 13.28
C GLU A 105 8.23 7.02 12.48
N LEU A 106 9.15 6.28 11.90
CA LEU A 106 8.82 5.09 11.12
C LEU A 106 8.55 3.95 12.06
N LEU A 107 7.33 3.44 12.05
CA LEU A 107 6.93 2.35 12.93
C LEU A 107 7.02 1.00 12.23
N CYS A 108 6.67 0.97 10.95
CA CYS A 108 6.57 -0.30 10.24
C CYS A 108 6.79 -0.01 8.77
N GLU A 109 7.54 -0.87 8.09
CA GLU A 109 7.73 -0.70 6.66
C GLU A 109 7.46 -2.01 5.95
N GLY A 110 6.83 -1.94 4.79
CA GLY A 110 6.43 -3.11 4.07
C GLY A 110 6.74 -3.04 2.59
N ARG A 111 6.99 -4.21 2.04
CA ARG A 111 7.11 -4.37 0.61
C ARG A 111 6.05 -5.37 0.20
N ILE A 112 5.15 -4.96 -0.67
CA ILE A 112 3.99 -5.76 -1.03
C ILE A 112 4.06 -6.05 -2.52
N ASP A 113 4.15 -7.33 -2.87
CA ASP A 113 4.15 -7.75 -4.26
C ASP A 113 2.75 -8.19 -4.62
N ILE A 114 2.20 -7.57 -5.67
CA ILE A 114 0.83 -7.81 -6.09
C ILE A 114 0.85 -8.43 -7.48
N ALA A 115 0.12 -9.53 -7.62
CA ALA A 115 -0.01 -10.19 -8.91
C ALA A 115 -1.33 -9.79 -9.53
N CYS A 116 -1.30 -9.60 -10.84
CA CYS A 116 -2.51 -9.36 -11.62
C CYS A 116 -2.92 -10.70 -12.22
N LEU A 117 -4.13 -11.14 -11.93
CA LEU A 117 -4.62 -12.44 -12.33
C LEU A 117 -5.89 -12.30 -13.14
N ASP A 118 -6.11 -13.26 -14.03
CA ASP A 118 -7.38 -13.34 -14.73
C ASP A 118 -8.47 -13.69 -13.73
N ALA A 119 -9.58 -12.97 -13.75
CA ALA A 119 -10.65 -13.19 -12.79
C ALA A 119 -11.31 -14.55 -12.95
N GLY A 120 -11.19 -15.17 -14.14
CA GLY A 120 -11.85 -16.45 -14.39
C GLY A 120 -10.99 -17.62 -13.99
N ASP A 121 -9.74 -17.69 -14.44
CA ASP A 121 -8.90 -18.87 -14.19
C ASP A 121 -7.72 -18.60 -13.27
N PHE A 122 -7.59 -17.37 -12.76
CA PHE A 122 -6.55 -17.00 -11.81
C PHE A 122 -5.14 -17.13 -12.37
N ARG A 123 -5.00 -17.16 -13.67
CA ARG A 123 -3.66 -17.17 -14.25
C ARG A 123 -3.11 -15.76 -14.34
N PRO A 124 -1.80 -15.60 -14.33
CA PRO A 124 -1.21 -14.28 -14.43
C PRO A 124 -1.64 -13.57 -15.70
N ARG A 125 -1.96 -12.31 -15.58
CA ARG A 125 -2.34 -11.46 -16.70
C ARG A 125 -1.59 -10.15 -16.59
N LYS A 126 -1.24 -9.59 -17.74
CA LYS A 126 -0.55 -8.33 -17.76
C LYS A 126 -1.41 -7.28 -17.11
N LEU A 127 -0.80 -6.36 -16.39
CA LEU A 127 -1.54 -5.27 -15.77
C LEU A 127 -2.28 -4.48 -16.84
N PRO A 128 -3.52 -4.07 -16.58
CA PRO A 128 -4.21 -3.20 -17.51
C PRO A 128 -3.40 -1.94 -17.76
N PRO A 129 -3.41 -1.43 -18.99
CA PRO A 129 -2.56 -0.28 -19.32
C PRO A 129 -2.75 0.92 -18.42
N GLU A 130 -3.99 1.17 -18.00
CA GLU A 130 -4.24 2.29 -17.13
C GLU A 130 -3.56 2.12 -15.80
N LEU A 131 -3.62 0.94 -15.23
CA LEU A 131 -2.97 0.66 -13.95
C LEU A 131 -1.46 0.69 -14.10
N ALA A 132 -0.94 0.10 -15.17
CA ALA A 132 0.50 0.10 -15.39
C ALA A 132 1.01 1.53 -15.52
N ARG A 133 0.23 2.40 -16.17
CA ARG A 133 0.63 3.78 -16.37
C ARG A 133 0.70 4.53 -15.05
N VAL A 134 -0.31 4.42 -14.19
CA VAL A 134 -0.28 5.15 -12.94
C VAL A 134 0.74 4.57 -11.98
N ALA A 135 0.96 3.27 -12.00
CA ALA A 135 1.97 2.66 -11.14
C ALA A 135 3.37 3.16 -11.53
N THR A 136 3.63 3.29 -12.82
CA THR A 136 4.91 3.81 -13.27
C THR A 136 5.03 5.29 -12.96
N PHE A 137 3.93 6.02 -13.12
CA PHE A 137 3.96 7.44 -12.93
C PHE A 137 4.26 7.79 -11.47
N THR A 138 3.79 6.99 -10.54
CA THR A 138 3.99 7.31 -9.14
C THR A 138 5.27 6.71 -8.62
N ASP A 139 6.11 6.18 -9.49
CA ASP A 139 7.36 5.64 -9.07
C ASP A 139 8.25 6.81 -8.74
N ILE A 140 8.07 7.43 -7.66
CA ILE A 140 8.89 8.47 -7.27
C ILE A 140 10.12 7.90 -6.76
N PRO A 141 11.22 8.37 -7.13
CA PRO A 141 12.46 7.83 -6.75
C PRO A 141 12.45 7.78 -5.30
N ALA A 142 12.69 6.68 -4.88
CA ALA A 142 12.68 6.49 -3.57
C ALA A 142 13.57 7.42 -3.00
N ARG A 143 13.26 8.17 -2.21
CA ARG A 143 14.01 9.00 -1.66
C ARG A 143 14.90 8.37 -0.86
N ARG A 144 15.89 8.47 -0.97
CA ARG A 144 16.80 7.97 -0.30
C ARG A 144 16.67 8.24 0.97
N ASN A 145 16.51 7.78 1.69
CA ASN A 145 16.37 7.97 2.86
C ASN A 145 17.16 8.29 3.52
N ILE A 146 17.42 8.62 3.77
CA ILE A 146 18.18 9.09 4.37
C ILE A 146 18.22 8.58 5.45
#